data_b32ab422849e5ce3d5115090565091a7
#
_entry.id   b32ab422849e5ce3d5115090565091a7
#
_cell.length_a   1.000
_cell.length_b   1.000
_cell.length_c   1.000
_cell.angle_alpha   90.00
_cell.angle_beta   90.00
_cell.angle_gamma   90.00
#
_symmetry.space_group_name_H-M   'P 1'
#
loop_
_entity.id
_entity.type
_entity.pdbx_description
1 polymer ?
#
loop_
_entity_poly.entity_id
_entity_poly.type
_entity_poly.pdbx_seq_one_letter_code
_entity_poly.pdbx_strand_id
1 'polypeptide(L)' 'VNTLSPGFIETPMTEGIDDERLARIPAQRAGKPEEIAALAVFLASEDSNYMQGANVLMDGGWVLGRK' A
#
# COMPACT_ATOMS: atom_id res chain seq x y z
N VAL A 1 6.90 16.51 -6.26
CA VAL A 1 6.42 15.23 -6.82
C VAL A 1 6.77 14.09 -5.88
N ASN A 2 5.79 13.26 -5.56
CA ASN A 2 5.97 12.10 -4.70
C ASN A 2 5.47 10.85 -5.43
N THR A 3 5.93 9.71 -4.97
CA THR A 3 5.56 8.41 -5.55
C THR A 3 4.80 7.59 -4.51
N LEU A 4 3.74 6.93 -4.96
CA LEU A 4 2.99 6.00 -4.13
C LEU A 4 3.26 4.59 -4.64
N SER A 5 3.73 3.71 -3.74
CA SER A 5 4.08 2.33 -4.09
C SER A 5 3.21 1.38 -3.26
N PRO A 6 2.10 0.88 -3.81
CA PRO A 6 1.25 -0.06 -3.08
C PRO A 6 1.81 -1.48 -3.12
N GLY A 7 1.44 -2.29 -2.15
CA GLY A 7 1.70 -3.72 -2.17
C GLY A 7 0.54 -4.50 -2.76
N PHE A 8 0.21 -5.65 -2.15
CA PHE A 8 -0.95 -6.44 -2.58
C PHE A 8 -2.23 -5.74 -2.20
N ILE A 9 -3.03 -5.36 -3.20
CA ILE A 9 -4.28 -4.65 -3.00
C ILE A 9 -5.43 -5.55 -3.47
N GLU A 10 -6.47 -5.57 -2.69
CA GLU A 10 -7.66 -6.35 -2.97
C GLU A 10 -8.37 -5.81 -4.22
N THR A 11 -8.36 -6.56 -5.30
CA THR A 11 -9.02 -6.23 -6.56
C THR A 11 -9.56 -7.52 -7.16
N PRO A 12 -10.41 -7.46 -8.19
CA PRO A 12 -10.83 -8.69 -8.87
C PRO A 12 -9.65 -9.53 -9.38
N MET A 13 -8.54 -8.89 -9.74
CA MET A 13 -7.35 -9.60 -10.23
C MET A 13 -6.59 -10.31 -9.11
N THR A 14 -6.77 -9.90 -7.87
CA THR A 14 -6.09 -10.50 -6.73
C THR A 14 -6.98 -11.47 -5.97
N GLU A 15 -8.19 -11.67 -6.42
CA GLU A 15 -9.06 -12.69 -5.85
C GLU A 15 -8.37 -14.06 -6.01
N GLY A 16 -8.36 -14.82 -4.93
CA GLY A 16 -7.73 -16.12 -4.96
C GLY A 16 -6.26 -16.14 -4.60
N ILE A 17 -5.68 -14.98 -4.19
CA ILE A 17 -4.37 -15.01 -3.57
C ILE A 17 -4.49 -15.87 -2.32
N ASP A 18 -3.62 -16.87 -2.22
CA ASP A 18 -3.73 -17.82 -1.15
C ASP A 18 -3.29 -17.25 0.21
N ASP A 19 -3.76 -17.88 1.27
CA ASP A 19 -3.47 -17.45 2.62
C ASP A 19 -1.97 -17.54 2.93
N GLU A 20 -1.26 -18.43 2.27
CA GLU A 20 0.17 -18.57 2.47
C GLU A 20 0.93 -17.31 2.06
N ARG A 21 0.55 -16.72 0.92
CA ARG A 21 1.16 -15.46 0.48
C ARG A 21 0.80 -14.33 1.41
N LEU A 22 -0.46 -14.24 1.81
CA LEU A 22 -0.90 -13.19 2.72
C LEU A 22 -0.22 -13.29 4.08
N ALA A 23 0.04 -14.52 4.54
CA ALA A 23 0.70 -14.72 5.82
C ALA A 23 2.14 -14.19 5.84
N ARG A 24 2.77 -14.02 4.68
CA ARG A 24 4.12 -13.48 4.58
C ARG A 24 4.15 -11.95 4.71
N ILE A 25 3.01 -11.32 4.59
CA ILE A 25 2.91 -9.87 4.78
C ILE A 25 2.74 -9.61 6.27
N PRO A 26 3.52 -8.73 6.89
CA PRO A 26 3.38 -8.47 8.33
C PRO A 26 1.95 -8.11 8.75
N ALA A 27 1.22 -7.36 7.92
CA ALA A 27 -0.18 -7.05 8.20
C ALA A 27 -1.11 -8.25 8.03
N GLN A 28 -0.64 -9.30 7.37
CA GLN A 28 -1.36 -10.56 7.13
C GLN A 28 -2.68 -10.41 6.40
N ARG A 29 -2.76 -9.39 5.53
CA ARG A 29 -3.91 -9.17 4.68
C ARG A 29 -3.51 -8.33 3.47
N ALA A 30 -4.33 -8.38 2.41
CA ALA A 30 -4.20 -7.43 1.32
C ALA A 30 -4.73 -6.07 1.75
N GLY A 31 -4.20 -5.01 1.16
CA GLY A 31 -4.75 -3.69 1.37
C GLY A 31 -6.05 -3.52 0.61
N LYS A 32 -6.85 -2.55 1.01
CA LYS A 32 -8.10 -2.24 0.33
C LYS A 32 -7.91 -1.05 -0.59
N PRO A 33 -8.61 -1.01 -1.73
CA PRO A 33 -8.51 0.14 -2.63
C PRO A 33 -8.78 1.47 -1.92
N GLU A 34 -9.69 1.50 -0.94
CA GLU A 34 -10.00 2.70 -0.18
C GLU A 34 -8.81 3.22 0.60
N GLU A 35 -7.95 2.31 1.07
CA GLU A 35 -6.74 2.70 1.80
C GLU A 35 -5.75 3.41 0.87
N ILE A 36 -5.59 2.91 -0.35
CA ILE A 36 -4.72 3.55 -1.35
C ILE A 36 -5.32 4.88 -1.78
N ALA A 37 -6.63 4.94 -1.97
CA ALA A 37 -7.30 6.18 -2.36
C ALA A 37 -7.12 7.27 -1.31
N ALA A 38 -7.19 6.91 -0.03
CA ALA A 38 -6.99 7.87 1.06
C ALA A 38 -5.59 8.48 1.02
N LEU A 39 -4.58 7.64 0.78
CA LEU A 39 -3.20 8.13 0.65
C LEU A 39 -3.05 9.02 -0.58
N ALA A 40 -3.65 8.63 -1.70
CA ALA A 40 -3.57 9.43 -2.92
C ALA A 40 -4.19 10.81 -2.73
N VAL A 41 -5.33 10.89 -2.03
CA VAL A 41 -5.97 12.17 -1.72
C VAL A 41 -5.05 13.03 -0.84
N PHE A 42 -4.43 12.43 0.17
CA PHE A 42 -3.49 13.14 1.04
C PHE A 42 -2.32 13.71 0.21
N LEU A 43 -1.72 12.90 -0.65
CA LEU A 43 -0.58 13.32 -1.45
C LEU A 43 -0.95 14.40 -2.47
N ALA A 44 -2.21 14.44 -2.91
CA ALA A 44 -2.69 15.47 -3.83
C ALA A 44 -3.12 16.74 -3.10
N SER A 45 -3.19 16.73 -1.78
CA SER A 45 -3.70 17.86 -1.02
C SER A 45 -2.59 18.75 -0.51
N GLU A 46 -2.96 19.92 0.02
CA GLU A 46 -2.01 20.82 0.65
C GLU A 46 -1.37 20.23 1.91
N ASP A 47 -2.02 19.22 2.50
CA ASP A 47 -1.50 18.59 3.72
C ASP A 47 -0.15 17.92 3.51
N SER A 48 0.21 17.60 2.27
CA SER A 48 1.51 17.01 1.93
C SER A 48 2.51 18.00 1.35
N ASN A 49 2.25 19.29 1.49
CA ASN A 49 3.09 20.30 0.83
C ASN A 49 4.57 20.26 1.20
N TYR A 50 4.89 19.79 2.40
CA TYR A 50 6.30 19.71 2.83
C TYR A 50 7.00 18.45 2.33
N MET A 51 6.29 17.57 1.62
CA MET A 51 6.85 16.32 1.07
C MET A 51 7.33 16.56 -0.35
N GLN A 52 8.59 16.21 -0.60
CA GLN A 52 9.19 16.35 -1.93
C GLN A 52 10.05 15.12 -2.20
N GLY A 53 9.76 14.45 -3.30
CA GLY A 53 10.58 13.31 -3.72
C GLY A 53 10.42 12.07 -2.85
N ALA A 54 9.35 11.98 -2.07
CA ALA A 54 9.14 10.83 -1.20
C ALA A 54 8.60 9.66 -2.01
N ASN A 55 9.04 8.44 -1.65
CA ASN A 55 8.43 7.21 -2.13
C ASN A 55 7.69 6.60 -0.95
N VAL A 56 6.37 6.65 -0.99
CA VAL A 56 5.54 6.19 0.12
C VAL A 56 5.10 4.76 -0.14
N LEU A 57 5.56 3.86 0.71
CA LEU A 57 5.19 2.45 0.65
C LEU A 57 3.92 2.22 1.46
N MET A 58 2.92 1.61 0.84
CA MET A 58 1.71 1.19 1.55
C MET A 58 1.48 -0.27 1.20
N ASP A 59 2.22 -1.15 1.86
CA ASP A 59 2.34 -2.55 1.48
C ASP A 59 2.17 -3.53 2.65
N GLY A 60 1.65 -3.05 3.77
CA GLY A 60 1.46 -3.89 4.93
C GLY A 60 2.76 -4.36 5.56
N GLY A 61 3.88 -3.75 5.20
CA GLY A 61 5.19 -4.11 5.68
C GLY A 61 5.94 -5.13 4.83
N TRP A 62 5.41 -5.45 3.65
CA TRP A 62 5.99 -6.48 2.78
C TRP A 62 7.49 -6.31 2.55
N VAL A 63 7.93 -5.09 2.21
CA VAL A 63 9.33 -4.84 1.90
C VAL A 63 10.20 -4.92 3.14
N LEU A 64 9.68 -4.45 4.28
CA LEU A 64 10.46 -4.35 5.51
C LEU A 64 10.60 -5.68 6.24
N GLY A 65 9.56 -6.49 6.24
CA GLY A 65 9.56 -7.62 7.14
C GLY A 65 8.80 -8.83 6.62
N ARG A 66 8.86 -9.08 5.32
CA ARG A 66 8.24 -10.29 4.79
C ARG A 66 8.87 -11.52 5.44
N LYS A 67 8.01 -12.42 5.80
CA LYS A 67 8.39 -13.64 6.52
C LYS A 67 8.60 -14.80 5.57
#